data_411c5e869948498634f3ca9c00491eb5
#
_entry.id   411c5e869948498634f3ca9c00491eb5
#
_cell.length_a   1.000
_cell.length_b   1.000
_cell.length_c   1.000
_cell.angle_alpha   90.00
_cell.angle_beta   90.00
_cell.angle_gamma   90.00
#
_symmetry.space_group_name_H-M   'P 1'
#
loop_
_entity.id
_entity.type
_entity.pdbx_description
1 polymer ?
#
loop_
_entity_poly.entity_id
_entity_poly.type
_entity_poly.pdbx_seq_one_letter_code
_entity_poly.pdbx_strand_id
1 'polypeptide(L)'
;MPSPKTLFKSLVNIKNNLQEDIEAVFNRDPAARNSMEVLLTYPGMHALILHRGAHCLWRHDYKFAARAVSYGSRMMTGIEIHPAAKIGRRFFIDHGVGVVIGETAEIGNDHRRRGRKSFRAIYGR
;
A
#
# COMPACT_ATOMS: atom_id res chain seq x y z
N MET A 1 -7.34 23.32 1.15
CA MET A 1 -7.16 22.56 2.42
C MET A 1 -8.33 21.63 2.66
N PRO A 2 -8.08 20.41 3.02
CA PRO A 2 -9.17 19.50 3.38
C PRO A 2 -9.79 19.92 4.71
N SER A 3 -11.09 19.70 4.84
CA SER A 3 -11.76 19.95 6.10
C SER A 3 -11.43 18.84 7.11
N PRO A 4 -11.57 19.11 8.41
CA PRO A 4 -11.37 18.07 9.42
C PRO A 4 -12.28 16.86 9.21
N LYS A 5 -13.52 17.08 8.76
CA LYS A 5 -14.43 15.97 8.50
C LYS A 5 -13.94 15.09 7.34
N THR A 6 -13.44 15.72 6.27
CA THR A 6 -12.91 14.99 5.13
C THR A 6 -11.69 14.17 5.54
N LEU A 7 -10.80 14.75 6.32
CA LEU A 7 -9.61 14.06 6.79
C LEU A 7 -9.98 12.87 7.69
N PHE A 8 -10.91 13.07 8.61
CA PHE A 8 -11.36 12.00 9.49
C PHE A 8 -11.95 10.84 8.69
N LYS A 9 -12.77 11.15 7.70
CA LYS A 9 -13.37 10.14 6.83
C LYS A 9 -12.29 9.35 6.09
N SER A 10 -11.27 10.04 5.60
CA SER A 10 -10.15 9.38 4.93
C SER A 10 -9.41 8.44 5.86
N LEU A 11 -9.20 8.84 7.11
CA LEU A 11 -8.52 7.99 8.09
C LEU A 11 -9.32 6.74 8.41
N VAL A 12 -10.64 6.87 8.52
CA VAL A 12 -11.52 5.70 8.73
C VAL A 12 -11.44 4.75 7.55
N ASN A 13 -11.44 5.29 6.33
CA ASN A 13 -11.32 4.46 5.13
C ASN A 13 -9.98 3.73 5.09
N ILE A 14 -8.89 4.39 5.49
CA ILE A 14 -7.57 3.75 5.55
C ILE A 14 -7.60 2.59 6.53
N LYS A 15 -8.20 2.78 7.71
CA LYS A 15 -8.31 1.70 8.70
C LYS A 15 -9.07 0.51 8.15
N ASN A 16 -10.20 0.76 7.49
CA ASN A 16 -11.00 -0.31 6.91
C ASN A 16 -10.25 -1.05 5.81
N ASN A 17 -9.56 -0.32 4.94
CA ASN A 17 -8.75 -0.92 3.89
C ASN A 17 -7.62 -1.76 4.49
N LEU A 18 -7.00 -1.29 5.55
CA LEU A 18 -5.93 -2.00 6.22
C LEU A 18 -6.43 -3.33 6.78
N GLN A 19 -7.60 -3.35 7.41
CA GLN A 19 -8.18 -4.59 7.92
C GLN A 19 -8.41 -5.58 6.79
N GLU A 20 -8.92 -5.13 5.67
CA GLU A 20 -9.15 -5.99 4.52
C GLU A 20 -7.84 -6.51 3.92
N ASP A 21 -6.81 -5.68 3.90
CA ASP A 21 -5.50 -6.09 3.41
C ASP A 21 -4.91 -7.19 4.30
N ILE A 22 -5.04 -7.06 5.62
CA ILE A 22 -4.59 -8.08 6.56
C ILE A 22 -5.33 -9.38 6.35
N GLU A 23 -6.65 -9.32 6.18
CA GLU A 23 -7.46 -10.50 5.92
C GLU A 23 -7.05 -11.19 4.62
N ALA A 24 -6.69 -10.41 3.60
CA ALA A 24 -6.24 -10.97 2.34
C ALA A 24 -4.96 -11.79 2.52
N VAL A 25 -4.03 -11.32 3.36
CA VAL A 25 -2.81 -12.06 3.64
C VAL A 25 -3.14 -13.39 4.31
N PHE A 26 -4.03 -13.38 5.31
CA PHE A 26 -4.45 -14.61 5.97
C PHE A 26 -5.03 -15.61 5.00
N ASN A 27 -5.85 -15.14 4.06
CA ASN A 27 -6.52 -16.02 3.13
C ASN A 27 -5.59 -16.59 2.07
N ARG A 28 -4.49 -15.91 1.79
CA ARG A 28 -3.61 -16.28 0.67
C ARG A 28 -2.26 -16.84 1.08
N ASP A 29 -1.85 -16.63 2.32
CA ASP A 29 -0.56 -17.08 2.80
C ASP A 29 -0.74 -18.06 3.95
N PRO A 30 -0.51 -19.36 3.73
CA PRO A 30 -0.66 -20.35 4.79
C PRO A 30 0.35 -20.19 5.91
N ALA A 31 1.43 -19.43 5.69
CA ALA A 31 2.42 -19.19 6.74
C ALA A 31 1.96 -18.15 7.76
N ALA A 32 0.94 -17.35 7.42
CA ALA A 32 0.45 -16.32 8.35
C ALA A 32 -0.31 -16.96 9.49
N ARG A 33 0.11 -16.69 10.74
CA ARG A 33 -0.46 -17.32 11.92
C ARG A 33 -1.45 -16.43 12.67
N ASN A 34 -1.24 -15.12 12.66
CA ASN A 34 -2.14 -14.19 13.33
C ASN A 34 -1.96 -12.80 12.76
N SER A 35 -2.91 -11.91 13.07
CA SER A 35 -2.90 -10.54 12.54
C SER A 35 -1.67 -9.74 12.96
N MET A 36 -1.22 -9.94 14.19
CA MET A 36 -0.07 -9.20 14.69
C MET A 36 1.20 -9.59 13.94
N GLU A 37 1.36 -10.87 13.64
CA GLU A 37 2.49 -11.35 12.87
C GLU A 37 2.49 -10.73 11.46
N VAL A 38 1.33 -10.71 10.81
CA VAL A 38 1.20 -10.10 9.48
C VAL A 38 1.58 -8.62 9.55
N LEU A 39 1.04 -7.91 10.53
CA LEU A 39 1.29 -6.48 10.66
C LEU A 39 2.76 -6.15 10.90
N LEU A 40 3.44 -6.97 11.70
CA LEU A 40 4.81 -6.66 12.13
C LEU A 40 5.90 -7.23 11.23
N THR A 41 5.63 -8.31 10.53
CA THR A 41 6.70 -9.04 9.85
C THR A 41 6.61 -9.08 8.33
N TYR A 42 5.53 -8.59 7.75
CA TYR A 42 5.38 -8.61 6.30
C TYR A 42 5.72 -7.25 5.70
N PRO A 43 6.86 -7.13 4.98
CA PRO A 43 7.23 -5.86 4.36
C PRO A 43 6.19 -5.35 3.37
N GLY A 44 5.52 -6.26 2.65
CA GLY A 44 4.44 -5.88 1.74
C GLY A 44 3.31 -5.18 2.46
N MET A 45 3.00 -5.63 3.68
CA MET A 45 1.96 -4.98 4.48
C MET A 45 2.41 -3.59 4.94
N HIS A 46 3.68 -3.45 5.35
CA HIS A 46 4.21 -2.13 5.74
C HIS A 46 4.14 -1.16 4.56
N ALA A 47 4.50 -1.63 3.37
CA ALA A 47 4.45 -0.79 2.17
C ALA A 47 3.03 -0.35 1.87
N LEU A 48 2.04 -1.23 2.02
CA LEU A 48 0.65 -0.89 1.78
C LEU A 48 0.13 0.13 2.80
N ILE A 49 0.45 -0.07 4.08
CA ILE A 49 0.03 0.87 5.12
C ILE A 49 0.56 2.27 4.83
N LEU A 50 1.86 2.34 4.55
CA LEU A 50 2.49 3.63 4.26
C LEU A 50 1.96 4.23 2.97
N HIS A 51 1.67 3.40 1.96
CA HIS A 51 1.07 3.88 0.73
C HIS A 51 -0.33 4.44 0.96
N ARG A 52 -1.15 3.78 1.78
CA ARG A 52 -2.49 4.28 2.07
C ARG A 52 -2.42 5.69 2.67
N GLY A 53 -1.47 5.89 3.61
CA GLY A 53 -1.23 7.21 4.18
C GLY A 53 -0.70 8.21 3.16
N ALA A 54 0.29 7.80 2.38
CA ALA A 54 0.87 8.66 1.35
C ALA A 54 -0.17 9.05 0.29
N HIS A 55 -1.00 8.10 -0.11
CA HIS A 55 -2.05 8.36 -1.08
C HIS A 55 -3.08 9.36 -0.54
N CYS A 56 -3.43 9.23 0.74
CA CYS A 56 -4.31 10.20 1.39
C CYS A 56 -3.70 11.61 1.34
N LEU A 57 -2.43 11.73 1.67
CA LEU A 57 -1.74 13.03 1.60
C LEU A 57 -1.73 13.57 0.17
N TRP A 58 -1.49 12.71 -0.81
CA TRP A 58 -1.47 13.10 -2.21
C TRP A 58 -2.84 13.65 -2.63
N ARG A 59 -3.89 12.95 -2.25
CA ARG A 59 -5.25 13.36 -2.62
C ARG A 59 -5.67 14.67 -1.97
N HIS A 60 -5.10 14.98 -0.80
CA HIS A 60 -5.37 16.24 -0.11
C HIS A 60 -4.36 17.34 -0.47
N ASP A 61 -3.60 17.12 -1.54
CA ASP A 61 -2.67 18.09 -2.11
C ASP A 61 -1.41 18.35 -1.27
N TYR A 62 -1.10 17.46 -0.35
CA TYR A 62 0.18 17.48 0.38
C TYR A 62 1.20 16.63 -0.36
N LYS A 63 1.58 17.08 -1.56
CA LYS A 63 2.34 16.22 -2.48
C LYS A 63 3.77 15.96 -2.02
N PHE A 64 4.43 16.97 -1.47
CA PHE A 64 5.78 16.75 -0.96
C PHE A 64 5.78 15.76 0.20
N ALA A 65 4.86 15.94 1.17
CA ALA A 65 4.76 15.03 2.30
C ALA A 65 4.44 13.60 1.83
N ALA A 66 3.54 13.48 0.85
CA ALA A 66 3.20 12.17 0.30
C ALA A 66 4.44 11.50 -0.31
N ARG A 67 5.22 12.23 -1.06
CA ARG A 67 6.43 11.67 -1.66
C ARG A 67 7.48 11.33 -0.61
N ALA A 68 7.59 12.12 0.44
CA ALA A 68 8.51 11.83 1.55
C ALA A 68 8.15 10.52 2.24
N VAL A 69 6.85 10.31 2.50
CA VAL A 69 6.38 9.05 3.10
C VAL A 69 6.66 7.87 2.17
N SER A 70 6.39 8.04 0.89
CA SER A 70 6.65 7.00 -0.10
C SER A 70 8.14 6.65 -0.18
N TYR A 71 9.00 7.65 -0.14
CA TYR A 71 10.43 7.43 -0.14
C TYR A 71 10.90 6.67 1.09
N GLY A 72 10.41 7.06 2.26
CA GLY A 72 10.74 6.37 3.51
C GLY A 72 10.26 4.92 3.48
N SER A 73 9.07 4.69 2.94
CA SER A 73 8.54 3.34 2.78
C SER A 73 9.44 2.49 1.90
N ARG A 74 9.90 3.04 0.78
CA ARG A 74 10.81 2.34 -0.12
C ARG A 74 12.11 1.97 0.60
N MET A 75 12.66 2.89 1.39
CA MET A 75 13.90 2.62 2.13
C MET A 75 13.71 1.52 3.16
N MET A 76 12.53 1.42 3.78
CA MET A 76 12.25 0.41 4.80
C MET A 76 11.91 -0.95 4.21
N THR A 77 11.22 -0.98 3.09
CA THR A 77 10.60 -2.23 2.60
C THR A 77 11.21 -2.75 1.32
N GLY A 78 11.96 -1.92 0.58
CA GLY A 78 12.44 -2.29 -0.74
C GLY A 78 11.34 -2.29 -1.80
N ILE A 79 10.18 -1.74 -1.48
CA ILE A 79 9.03 -1.69 -2.39
C ILE A 79 8.74 -0.23 -2.69
N GLU A 80 8.71 0.10 -3.98
CA GLU A 80 8.43 1.46 -4.40
C GLU A 80 7.01 1.58 -4.89
N ILE A 81 6.20 2.42 -4.24
CA ILE A 81 4.83 2.70 -4.66
C ILE A 81 4.68 4.21 -4.74
N HIS A 82 4.40 4.72 -5.93
CA HIS A 82 4.19 6.15 -6.07
C HIS A 82 2.91 6.56 -5.33
N PRO A 83 2.91 7.67 -4.58
CA PRO A 83 1.74 8.04 -3.79
C PRO A 83 0.48 8.29 -4.60
N ALA A 84 0.61 8.62 -5.89
CA ALA A 84 -0.56 8.81 -6.75
C ALA A 84 -1.16 7.50 -7.24
N ALA A 85 -0.47 6.37 -7.09
CA ALA A 85 -0.97 5.09 -7.56
C ALA A 85 -2.28 4.72 -6.87
N LYS A 86 -3.22 4.20 -7.64
CA LYS A 86 -4.52 3.79 -7.11
C LYS A 86 -4.51 2.31 -6.88
N ILE A 87 -4.59 1.91 -5.62
CA ILE A 87 -4.54 0.51 -5.22
C ILE A 87 -5.87 0.14 -4.59
N GLY A 88 -6.49 -0.88 -5.13
CA GLY A 88 -7.77 -1.38 -4.66
C GLY A 88 -7.65 -2.08 -3.31
N ARG A 89 -8.73 -2.74 -2.93
CA ARG A 89 -8.85 -3.39 -1.63
C ARG A 89 -8.31 -4.81 -1.73
N ARG A 90 -7.85 -5.32 -0.59
CA ARG A 90 -7.37 -6.70 -0.49
C ARG A 90 -6.21 -7.00 -1.45
N PHE A 91 -5.33 -6.01 -1.61
CA PHE A 91 -4.13 -6.19 -2.40
C PHE A 91 -3.05 -6.85 -1.53
N PHE A 92 -2.35 -7.81 -2.10
CA PHE A 92 -1.31 -8.56 -1.38
C PHE A 92 -0.01 -8.49 -2.14
N ILE A 93 1.05 -8.04 -1.46
CA ILE A 93 2.41 -8.05 -2.01
C ILE A 93 3.18 -9.17 -1.31
N ASP A 94 3.49 -10.20 -2.07
CA ASP A 94 4.23 -11.36 -1.58
C ASP A 94 5.67 -11.26 -2.08
N HIS A 95 6.63 -11.39 -1.16
CA HIS A 95 8.05 -11.26 -1.50
C HIS A 95 8.33 -9.97 -2.27
N GLY A 96 7.97 -8.86 -1.64
CA GLY A 96 7.82 -7.57 -2.33
C GLY A 96 9.08 -6.85 -2.76
N VAL A 97 10.26 -7.25 -2.30
CA VAL A 97 11.49 -6.51 -2.66
C VAL A 97 11.64 -6.47 -4.17
N GLY A 98 11.84 -5.27 -4.70
CA GLY A 98 11.97 -5.05 -6.14
C GLY A 98 10.66 -4.72 -6.86
N VAL A 99 9.54 -4.72 -6.15
CA VAL A 99 8.27 -4.29 -6.76
C VAL A 99 8.29 -2.79 -6.95
N VAL A 100 7.88 -2.33 -8.13
CA VAL A 100 7.74 -0.90 -8.44
C VAL A 100 6.34 -0.66 -8.99
N ILE A 101 5.60 0.22 -8.34
CA ILE A 101 4.26 0.60 -8.78
C ILE A 101 4.29 2.09 -9.11
N GLY A 102 4.11 2.42 -10.38
CA GLY A 102 4.30 3.76 -10.89
C GLY A 102 3.13 4.69 -10.66
N GLU A 103 3.33 5.95 -11.02
CA GLU A 103 2.38 7.03 -10.74
C GLU A 103 0.98 6.79 -11.33
N THR A 104 0.91 6.26 -12.53
CA THR A 104 -0.36 6.08 -13.21
C THR A 104 -0.96 4.70 -13.01
N ALA A 105 -0.35 3.88 -12.15
CA ALA A 105 -0.82 2.53 -11.94
C ALA A 105 -2.20 2.51 -11.26
N GLU A 106 -3.04 1.60 -11.72
CA GLU A 106 -4.33 1.35 -11.11
C GLU A 106 -4.45 -0.15 -10.89
N ILE A 107 -4.55 -0.56 -9.65
CA ILE A 107 -4.67 -1.97 -9.28
C ILE A 107 -6.05 -2.18 -8.69
N GLY A 108 -6.81 -3.09 -9.30
CA GLY A 108 -8.14 -3.42 -8.82
C GLY A 108 -8.11 -4.20 -7.52
N ASN A 109 -9.29 -4.58 -7.07
CA ASN A 109 -9.42 -5.33 -5.82
C ASN A 109 -8.91 -6.76 -5.98
N ASP A 110 -8.43 -7.34 -4.89
CA ASP A 110 -8.05 -8.76 -4.80
C ASP A 110 -6.86 -9.16 -5.67
N HIS A 111 -5.98 -8.23 -5.98
CA HIS A 111 -4.76 -8.53 -6.74
C HIS A 111 -3.62 -8.97 -5.81
N ARG A 112 -2.66 -9.67 -6.40
CA ARG A 112 -1.48 -10.16 -5.70
C ARG A 112 -0.24 -9.89 -6.55
N ARG A 113 0.86 -9.47 -5.90
CA ARG A 113 2.14 -9.22 -6.56
C ARG A 113 3.25 -9.95 -5.85
N ARG A 114 4.22 -10.43 -6.63
CA ARG A 114 5.45 -11.01 -6.13
C ARG A 114 6.62 -10.20 -6.64
N GLY A 115 7.55 -9.85 -5.75
CA GLY A 115 8.66 -8.99 -6.08
C GLY A 115 9.52 -9.51 -7.21
N ARG A 116 9.97 -10.73 -7.12
CA ARG A 116 10.89 -11.27 -8.12
C ARG A 116 10.29 -11.37 -9.51
N LYS A 117 9.01 -11.67 -9.58
CA LYS A 117 8.31 -11.76 -10.86
C LYS A 117 7.84 -10.41 -11.35
N SER A 118 7.78 -9.44 -10.46
CA SER A 118 7.29 -8.11 -10.78
C SER A 118 8.42 -7.11 -10.87
N PHE A 119 9.54 -7.56 -11.40
CA PHE A 119 10.70 -6.70 -11.54
C PHE A 119 10.41 -5.47 -12.39
N ARG A 120 9.49 -5.59 -13.30
CA ARG A 120 9.09 -4.44 -14.12
C ARG A 120 8.19 -3.50 -13.36
N ALA A 121 8.33 -2.22 -13.68
CA ALA A 121 7.42 -1.21 -13.16
C ALA A 121 5.99 -1.50 -13.64
N ILE A 122 5.02 -1.24 -12.78
CA ILE A 122 3.61 -1.37 -13.11
C ILE A 122 3.09 0.02 -13.40
N TYR A 123 2.65 0.24 -14.64
CA TYR A 123 2.09 1.51 -15.04
C TYR A 123 0.62 1.33 -15.30
N GLY A 124 -0.15 2.29 -14.90
CA GLY A 124 -1.56 2.31 -15.18
C GLY A 124 -1.75 2.57 -16.66
N ARG A 125 -2.83 2.18 -17.16
CA ARG A 125 -3.13 2.44 -18.37
C ARG A 125 -4.15 2.84 -18.50
#